data_bb679489b398fd468c0c86e0d6bf345b
#
_entry.id   bb679489b398fd468c0c86e0d6bf345b
#
_cell.length_a   1.000
_cell.length_b   1.000
_cell.length_c   1.000
_cell.angle_alpha   90.00
_cell.angle_beta   90.00
_cell.angle_gamma   90.00
#
_symmetry.space_group_name_H-M   'P 1'
#
loop_
_entity.id
_entity.type
_entity.pdbx_description
1 polymer ?
#
loop_
_entity_poly.entity_id
_entity_poly.type
_entity_poly.pdbx_seq_one_letter_code
_entity_poly.pdbx_strand_id
1 'polypeptide(L)'
;MKTLIYTLLITLMAGCTKEKPISVPAQSNPKEAQANDSLKAVSEPIKPTKEEMLKNLNNEILTALKSKDYDRFSQFIHPEKGLRFSMYAYVQPEKNKHFSREDFNRYISMPTKFTWGEKDGTGDLLVISLENYLQQWIFKRDFTQSQFYLNEFKGKGNSLNNLKKIYPEADFTENYIPGSEKYSGMDWNALRFVFEKFQDEYYLVAVINDEWTI
;
A
#
# COMPACT_ATOMS: atom_id res chain seq x y z
N MET A 1 1.22 6.93 -55.62
CA MET A 1 2.45 6.40 -56.24
C MET A 1 3.43 6.17 -55.11
N LYS A 2 3.86 5.07 -54.74
CA LYS A 2 4.28 3.77 -55.20
C LYS A 2 4.09 2.74 -54.08
N THR A 3 3.36 1.72 -54.37
CA THR A 3 3.27 0.40 -53.75
C THR A 3 4.62 -0.29 -53.72
N LEU A 4 4.96 -1.00 -52.66
CA LEU A 4 5.84 -2.17 -52.77
C LEU A 4 5.36 -3.26 -51.77
N ILE A 5 4.88 -4.31 -52.40
CA ILE A 5 4.54 -5.63 -51.88
C ILE A 5 5.85 -6.44 -51.84
N TYR A 6 6.12 -7.18 -50.80
CA TYR A 6 7.01 -8.35 -50.85
C TYR A 6 6.38 -9.55 -50.18
N THR A 7 6.28 -10.56 -51.02
CA THR A 7 5.71 -11.90 -50.89
C THR A 7 6.68 -12.86 -50.20
N LEU A 8 6.16 -13.70 -49.34
CA LEU A 8 6.23 -15.17 -49.22
C LEU A 8 7.56 -15.89 -49.52
N LEU A 9 8.07 -16.69 -48.55
CA LEU A 9 8.63 -18.00 -48.85
C LEU A 9 8.44 -18.99 -47.66
N ILE A 10 7.68 -20.04 -47.95
CA ILE A 10 7.48 -21.28 -47.21
C ILE A 10 8.59 -22.25 -47.58
N THR A 11 9.20 -22.91 -46.62
CA THR A 11 9.94 -24.16 -46.87
C THR A 11 9.58 -25.23 -45.83
N LEU A 12 8.82 -26.23 -46.31
CA LEU A 12 8.65 -27.55 -45.73
C LEU A 12 9.91 -28.38 -45.96
N MET A 13 10.37 -29.13 -44.96
CA MET A 13 11.15 -30.33 -45.18
C MET A 13 10.63 -31.46 -44.28
N ALA A 14 10.08 -32.46 -44.92
CA ALA A 14 9.74 -33.76 -44.37
C ALA A 14 10.94 -34.71 -44.54
N GLY A 15 11.12 -35.65 -43.63
CA GLY A 15 12.09 -36.74 -43.71
C GLY A 15 11.72 -37.90 -42.80
N CYS A 16 11.04 -38.90 -43.39
CA CYS A 16 10.81 -40.26 -42.83
C CYS A 16 12.00 -41.17 -43.03
N THR A 17 12.17 -42.19 -42.16
CA THR A 17 12.35 -43.65 -42.48
C THR A 17 12.64 -44.39 -41.15
N LYS A 18 11.82 -45.39 -40.74
CA LYS A 18 11.84 -46.86 -40.99
C LYS A 18 13.02 -47.58 -40.28
N GLU A 19 12.95 -48.69 -39.64
CA GLU A 19 12.04 -49.84 -39.41
C GLU A 19 12.66 -50.77 -38.31
N LYS A 20 11.80 -51.63 -37.75
CA LYS A 20 11.98 -52.79 -36.80
C LYS A 20 12.92 -53.89 -37.32
N PRO A 21 13.18 -55.11 -36.63
CA PRO A 21 12.29 -55.81 -35.70
C PRO A 21 12.95 -56.76 -34.60
N ILE A 22 12.10 -57.18 -33.65
CA ILE A 22 11.84 -58.52 -33.05
C ILE A 22 12.95 -59.22 -32.23
N SER A 23 12.63 -59.52 -30.95
CA SER A 23 12.56 -60.93 -30.40
C SER A 23 12.00 -60.89 -28.94
N VAL A 24 11.04 -61.79 -28.69
CA VAL A 24 10.52 -62.34 -27.41
C VAL A 24 11.02 -63.74 -27.31
N PRO A 25 11.14 -64.50 -26.18
CA PRO A 25 10.33 -64.55 -25.00
C PRO A 25 11.04 -64.84 -23.65
N ALA A 26 10.38 -64.66 -22.51
CA ALA A 26 10.08 -65.69 -21.51
C ALA A 26 9.64 -65.14 -20.16
N GLN A 27 8.58 -65.77 -19.67
CA GLN A 27 7.82 -65.67 -18.44
C GLN A 27 8.64 -65.67 -17.16
N SER A 28 8.11 -64.89 -16.14
CA SER A 28 7.80 -65.43 -14.79
C SER A 28 7.06 -64.39 -13.93
N ASN A 29 6.03 -64.81 -13.38
CA ASN A 29 4.95 -64.52 -12.44
C ASN A 29 5.08 -63.39 -11.39
N PRO A 30 3.95 -63.05 -10.72
CA PRO A 30 3.61 -61.70 -10.33
C PRO A 30 3.98 -61.38 -8.89
N LYS A 31 4.38 -60.15 -8.66
CA LYS A 31 4.37 -59.55 -7.32
C LYS A 31 3.55 -58.26 -7.36
N GLU A 32 2.60 -58.22 -6.46
CA GLU A 32 1.67 -57.12 -6.19
C GLU A 32 2.33 -55.72 -6.32
N ALA A 33 1.82 -54.95 -7.24
CA ALA A 33 2.07 -53.52 -7.28
C ALA A 33 1.07 -52.85 -6.36
N GLN A 34 1.54 -52.43 -5.20
CA GLN A 34 0.84 -51.44 -4.37
C GLN A 34 0.68 -50.18 -5.21
N ALA A 35 -0.54 -49.81 -5.49
CA ALA A 35 -0.91 -48.52 -6.04
C ALA A 35 -0.57 -47.44 -5.01
N ASN A 36 0.52 -46.72 -5.24
CA ASN A 36 0.76 -45.43 -4.59
C ASN A 36 -0.22 -44.42 -5.17
N ASP A 37 -1.36 -44.33 -4.55
CA ASP A 37 -2.31 -43.23 -4.72
C ASP A 37 -1.70 -41.98 -4.06
N SER A 38 -0.84 -41.31 -4.81
CA SER A 38 -0.36 -39.98 -4.45
C SER A 38 -1.52 -38.99 -4.59
N LEU A 39 -2.34 -38.92 -3.53
CA LEU A 39 -3.26 -37.79 -3.33
C LEU A 39 -2.46 -36.50 -3.45
N LYS A 40 -2.58 -35.84 -4.59
CA LYS A 40 -2.24 -34.40 -4.71
C LYS A 40 -3.09 -33.68 -3.69
N ALA A 41 -2.51 -33.38 -2.54
CA ALA A 41 -3.07 -32.42 -1.62
C ALA A 41 -3.22 -31.11 -2.40
N VAL A 42 -4.44 -30.75 -2.75
CA VAL A 42 -4.80 -29.42 -3.22
C VAL A 42 -4.58 -28.53 -2.00
N SER A 43 -3.44 -27.84 -1.97
CA SER A 43 -3.17 -26.85 -0.95
C SER A 43 -4.23 -25.74 -1.11
N GLU A 44 -5.10 -25.60 -0.12
CA GLU A 44 -5.98 -24.46 -0.05
C GLU A 44 -5.12 -23.17 -0.13
N PRO A 45 -5.58 -22.13 -0.85
CA PRO A 45 -4.85 -20.87 -0.92
C PRO A 45 -4.67 -20.32 0.50
N ILE A 46 -3.43 -20.15 0.91
CA ILE A 46 -3.08 -19.59 2.23
C ILE A 46 -3.66 -18.18 2.28
N LYS A 47 -4.64 -17.95 3.17
CA LYS A 47 -5.17 -16.60 3.40
C LYS A 47 -4.04 -15.70 3.91
N PRO A 48 -3.89 -14.47 3.36
CA PRO A 48 -2.86 -13.55 3.80
C PRO A 48 -3.03 -13.23 5.29
N THR A 49 -1.92 -13.12 6.00
CA THR A 49 -1.91 -12.68 7.40
C THR A 49 -2.37 -11.22 7.52
N LYS A 50 -2.77 -10.81 8.73
CA LYS A 50 -3.12 -9.41 9.01
C LYS A 50 -1.99 -8.45 8.61
N GLU A 51 -0.76 -8.82 8.92
CA GLU A 51 0.41 -8.01 8.58
C GLU A 51 0.59 -7.86 7.08
N GLU A 52 0.48 -8.94 6.31
CA GLU A 52 0.55 -8.90 4.85
C GLU A 52 -0.56 -8.06 4.25
N MET A 53 -1.81 -8.19 4.75
CA MET A 53 -2.93 -7.38 4.30
C MET A 53 -2.68 -5.88 4.53
N LEU A 54 -2.29 -5.49 5.74
CA LEU A 54 -2.05 -4.10 6.09
C LEU A 54 -0.82 -3.52 5.39
N LYS A 55 0.23 -4.32 5.17
CA LYS A 55 1.40 -3.91 4.40
C LYS A 55 1.06 -3.66 2.93
N ASN A 56 0.27 -4.55 2.32
CA ASN A 56 -0.17 -4.37 0.94
C ASN A 56 -1.04 -3.12 0.80
N LEU A 57 -2.02 -2.94 1.70
CA LEU A 57 -2.88 -1.76 1.72
C LEU A 57 -2.08 -0.46 1.92
N ASN A 58 -1.11 -0.45 2.84
CA ASN A 58 -0.18 0.65 3.04
C ASN A 58 0.56 1.02 1.75
N ASN A 59 1.10 0.03 1.05
CA ASN A 59 1.85 0.25 -0.18
C ASN A 59 0.97 0.77 -1.33
N GLU A 60 -0.27 0.29 -1.42
CA GLU A 60 -1.24 0.80 -2.40
C GLU A 60 -1.59 2.27 -2.11
N ILE A 61 -1.80 2.64 -0.84
CA ILE A 61 -2.06 4.03 -0.42
C ILE A 61 -0.87 4.92 -0.76
N LEU A 62 0.36 4.50 -0.44
CA LEU A 62 1.56 5.25 -0.78
C LEU A 62 1.73 5.42 -2.30
N THR A 63 1.41 4.38 -3.08
CA THR A 63 1.46 4.43 -4.54
C THR A 63 0.44 5.41 -5.09
N ALA A 64 -0.80 5.40 -4.58
CA ALA A 64 -1.84 6.33 -4.97
C ALA A 64 -1.45 7.79 -4.64
N LEU A 65 -0.86 8.04 -3.47
CA LEU A 65 -0.35 9.38 -3.10
C LEU A 65 0.79 9.83 -4.02
N LYS A 66 1.75 8.93 -4.32
CA LYS A 66 2.89 9.22 -5.20
C LYS A 66 2.45 9.55 -6.62
N SER A 67 1.52 8.79 -7.17
CA SER A 67 0.98 9.00 -8.52
C SER A 67 -0.09 10.09 -8.59
N LYS A 68 -0.52 10.65 -7.43
CA LYS A 68 -1.65 11.57 -7.30
C LYS A 68 -2.97 10.98 -7.82
N ASP A 69 -3.10 9.67 -7.74
CA ASP A 69 -4.34 8.96 -8.04
C ASP A 69 -5.29 9.05 -6.84
N TYR A 70 -5.93 10.21 -6.71
CA TYR A 70 -6.81 10.50 -5.59
C TYR A 70 -8.14 9.77 -5.68
N ASP A 71 -8.55 9.35 -6.87
CA ASP A 71 -9.72 8.49 -7.06
C ASP A 71 -9.45 7.11 -6.43
N ARG A 72 -8.26 6.54 -6.68
CA ARG A 72 -7.82 5.30 -6.02
C ARG A 72 -7.67 5.50 -4.52
N PHE A 73 -7.02 6.60 -4.09
CA PHE A 73 -6.85 6.93 -2.67
C PHE A 73 -8.19 6.99 -1.93
N SER A 74 -9.21 7.58 -2.53
CA SER A 74 -10.53 7.72 -1.90
C SER A 74 -11.21 6.40 -1.59
N GLN A 75 -10.91 5.34 -2.34
CA GLN A 75 -11.48 4.01 -2.14
C GLN A 75 -11.02 3.38 -0.82
N PHE A 76 -9.85 3.77 -0.32
CA PHE A 76 -9.34 3.31 0.98
C PHE A 76 -9.99 3.99 2.17
N ILE A 77 -10.67 5.14 1.99
CA ILE A 77 -11.32 5.87 3.06
C ILE A 77 -12.47 5.04 3.65
N HIS A 78 -12.57 4.98 4.98
CA HIS A 78 -13.63 4.26 5.66
C HIS A 78 -15.02 4.77 5.21
N PRO A 79 -15.93 3.89 4.76
CA PRO A 79 -17.19 4.32 4.12
C PRO A 79 -18.12 5.10 5.05
N GLU A 80 -18.14 4.76 6.34
CA GLU A 80 -19.01 5.41 7.33
C GLU A 80 -18.26 6.43 8.19
N LYS A 81 -17.03 6.11 8.61
CA LYS A 81 -16.26 6.97 9.53
C LYS A 81 -15.47 8.06 8.82
N GLY A 82 -15.31 7.98 7.48
CA GLY A 82 -14.49 8.94 6.75
C GLY A 82 -13.00 8.90 7.12
N LEU A 83 -12.30 10.01 6.88
CA LEU A 83 -10.85 10.13 7.03
C LEU A 83 -10.48 11.41 7.78
N ARG A 84 -9.71 11.28 8.84
CA ARG A 84 -9.12 12.39 9.60
C ARG A 84 -7.67 12.63 9.19
N PHE A 85 -7.27 13.90 9.11
CA PHE A 85 -5.89 14.30 8.88
C PHE A 85 -5.33 15.02 10.11
N SER A 86 -4.15 14.61 10.58
CA SER A 86 -3.42 15.31 11.62
C SER A 86 -2.07 15.81 11.09
N MET A 87 -1.76 17.08 11.32
CA MET A 87 -0.49 17.68 10.89
C MET A 87 0.70 17.10 11.66
N TYR A 88 0.49 16.69 12.91
CA TYR A 88 1.51 16.18 13.81
C TYR A 88 1.01 14.95 14.57
N ALA A 89 1.89 14.33 15.36
CA ALA A 89 1.61 13.11 16.13
C ALA A 89 0.41 13.23 17.10
N TYR A 90 0.16 14.43 17.62
CA TYR A 90 -0.95 14.65 18.55
C TYR A 90 -2.25 14.90 17.80
N VAL A 91 -3.12 13.90 17.84
CA VAL A 91 -4.44 13.94 17.19
C VAL A 91 -5.43 14.75 18.04
N GLN A 92 -6.07 15.74 17.43
CA GLN A 92 -7.10 16.58 18.05
C GLN A 92 -8.42 16.40 17.29
N PRO A 93 -9.30 15.49 17.70
CA PRO A 93 -10.53 15.16 16.97
C PRO A 93 -11.40 16.39 16.65
N GLU A 94 -11.45 17.37 17.56
CA GLU A 94 -12.27 18.58 17.41
C GLU A 94 -11.67 19.62 16.45
N LYS A 95 -10.36 19.56 16.20
CA LYS A 95 -9.65 20.56 15.38
C LYS A 95 -9.19 20.01 14.05
N ASN A 96 -8.74 18.73 14.04
CA ASN A 96 -8.22 18.11 12.85
C ASN A 96 -9.30 17.96 11.77
N LYS A 97 -8.94 18.23 10.51
CA LYS A 97 -9.88 18.09 9.39
C LYS A 97 -10.29 16.67 9.20
N HIS A 98 -11.57 16.50 8.99
CA HIS A 98 -12.21 15.22 8.76
C HIS A 98 -13.11 15.31 7.54
N PHE A 99 -13.02 14.33 6.64
CA PHE A 99 -13.80 14.27 5.41
C PHE A 99 -14.49 12.91 5.33
N SER A 100 -15.77 12.90 4.95
CA SER A 100 -16.37 11.69 4.40
C SER A 100 -15.69 11.32 3.07
N ARG A 101 -15.86 10.11 2.58
CA ARG A 101 -15.37 9.74 1.24
C ARG A 101 -15.94 10.66 0.15
N GLU A 102 -17.23 11.02 0.28
CA GLU A 102 -17.90 11.93 -0.65
C GLU A 102 -17.29 13.34 -0.58
N ASP A 103 -17.08 13.88 0.62
CA ASP A 103 -16.44 15.19 0.79
C ASP A 103 -15.01 15.18 0.26
N PHE A 104 -14.24 14.12 0.50
CA PHE A 104 -12.90 14.00 -0.06
C PHE A 104 -12.94 14.08 -1.59
N ASN A 105 -13.80 13.30 -2.24
CA ASN A 105 -13.95 13.31 -3.70
C ASN A 105 -14.41 14.66 -4.24
N ARG A 106 -15.27 15.35 -3.50
CA ARG A 106 -15.72 16.69 -3.87
C ARG A 106 -14.62 17.73 -3.77
N TYR A 107 -13.86 17.75 -2.67
CA TYR A 107 -12.90 18.81 -2.40
C TYR A 107 -11.52 18.60 -3.01
N ILE A 108 -11.16 17.39 -3.41
CA ILE A 108 -9.82 17.08 -3.90
C ILE A 108 -9.44 17.88 -5.16
N SER A 109 -10.39 18.13 -6.06
CA SER A 109 -10.20 18.93 -7.27
C SER A 109 -10.60 20.41 -7.12
N MET A 110 -11.05 20.81 -5.93
CA MET A 110 -11.53 22.18 -5.69
C MET A 110 -10.42 23.06 -5.10
N PRO A 111 -10.37 24.36 -5.47
CA PRO A 111 -9.44 25.32 -4.87
C PRO A 111 -9.82 25.74 -3.44
N THR A 112 -10.86 25.15 -2.86
CA THR A 112 -11.33 25.43 -1.49
C THR A 112 -10.22 25.22 -0.49
N LYS A 113 -9.88 26.25 0.27
CA LYS A 113 -8.84 26.20 1.30
C LYS A 113 -9.41 25.84 2.66
N PHE A 114 -8.67 25.05 3.41
CA PHE A 114 -8.96 24.67 4.78
C PHE A 114 -7.82 25.12 5.68
N THR A 115 -8.15 25.54 6.89
CA THR A 115 -7.15 25.73 7.95
C THR A 115 -6.83 24.35 8.54
N TRP A 116 -5.61 23.84 8.34
CA TRP A 116 -5.19 22.50 8.76
C TRP A 116 -4.67 22.48 10.20
N GLY A 117 -4.06 23.57 10.64
CA GLY A 117 -3.49 23.77 11.96
C GLY A 117 -2.41 24.85 11.93
N GLU A 118 -1.64 24.93 13.00
CA GLU A 118 -0.51 25.85 13.16
C GLU A 118 0.79 25.14 12.82
N LYS A 119 1.69 25.84 12.11
CA LYS A 119 3.04 25.34 11.82
C LYS A 119 3.90 25.46 13.07
N ASP A 120 4.61 24.39 13.37
CA ASP A 120 5.59 24.38 14.45
C ASP A 120 6.65 25.48 14.26
N GLY A 121 7.12 26.06 15.35
CA GLY A 121 8.14 27.11 15.39
C GLY A 121 7.67 28.51 15.01
N THR A 122 6.68 28.68 14.12
CA THR A 122 6.19 30.00 13.71
C THR A 122 4.80 30.33 14.23
N GLY A 123 3.97 29.34 14.51
CA GLY A 123 2.55 29.51 14.86
C GLY A 123 1.66 29.97 13.69
N ASP A 124 2.21 30.08 12.47
CA ASP A 124 1.44 30.45 11.29
C ASP A 124 0.42 29.40 10.94
N LEU A 125 -0.78 29.82 10.58
CA LEU A 125 -1.82 28.92 10.10
C LEU A 125 -1.47 28.33 8.73
N LEU A 126 -1.57 27.02 8.58
CA LEU A 126 -1.50 26.36 7.28
C LEU A 126 -2.89 26.40 6.62
N VAL A 127 -3.07 27.28 5.62
CA VAL A 127 -4.35 27.49 4.92
C VAL A 127 -4.19 27.20 3.43
N ILE A 128 -4.44 25.93 3.04
CA ILE A 128 -4.27 25.44 1.67
C ILE A 128 -5.42 24.49 1.29
N SER A 129 -5.53 24.17 -0.03
CA SER A 129 -6.51 23.19 -0.52
C SER A 129 -6.17 21.78 -0.08
N LEU A 130 -7.13 20.85 -0.19
CA LEU A 130 -6.93 19.44 0.14
C LEU A 130 -5.82 18.84 -0.72
N GLU A 131 -5.82 19.08 -2.03
CA GLU A 131 -4.78 18.57 -2.92
C GLU A 131 -3.39 19.08 -2.51
N ASN A 132 -3.24 20.39 -2.26
CA ASN A 132 -1.98 20.98 -1.82
C ASN A 132 -1.54 20.42 -0.47
N TYR A 133 -2.46 20.14 0.44
CA TYR A 133 -2.14 19.50 1.71
C TYR A 133 -1.59 18.09 1.52
N LEU A 134 -2.20 17.27 0.66
CA LEU A 134 -1.67 15.94 0.36
C LEU A 134 -0.28 16.00 -0.26
N GLN A 135 -0.02 16.96 -1.16
CA GLN A 135 1.27 17.06 -1.85
C GLN A 135 2.37 17.70 -1.00
N GLN A 136 2.06 18.77 -0.28
CA GLN A 136 3.06 19.62 0.38
C GLN A 136 3.26 19.27 1.86
N TRP A 137 2.30 18.57 2.47
CA TRP A 137 2.35 18.22 3.90
C TRP A 137 2.38 16.70 4.14
N ILE A 138 1.45 15.96 3.56
CA ILE A 138 1.35 14.51 3.78
C ILE A 138 2.41 13.76 2.99
N PHE A 139 2.51 13.99 1.69
CA PHE A 139 3.48 13.31 0.81
C PHE A 139 4.62 14.25 0.38
N LYS A 140 5.12 15.07 1.32
CA LYS A 140 6.25 15.99 1.09
C LYS A 140 7.58 15.28 0.84
N ARG A 141 7.68 14.00 1.19
CA ARG A 141 8.80 13.10 0.90
C ARG A 141 8.27 11.82 0.26
N ASP A 142 9.12 11.12 -0.48
CA ASP A 142 8.75 9.83 -1.08
C ASP A 142 8.77 8.71 -0.04
N PHE A 143 7.62 8.47 0.59
CA PHE A 143 7.44 7.41 1.57
C PHE A 143 7.38 6.00 0.97
N THR A 144 7.36 5.82 -0.36
CA THR A 144 7.41 4.48 -0.97
C THR A 144 8.74 3.77 -0.73
N GLN A 145 9.77 4.51 -0.29
CA GLN A 145 11.10 4.01 0.07
C GLN A 145 11.35 4.02 1.59
N SER A 146 10.31 4.26 2.39
CA SER A 146 10.41 4.33 3.85
C SER A 146 10.56 2.94 4.50
N GLN A 147 10.98 2.93 5.75
CA GLN A 147 10.93 1.75 6.60
C GLN A 147 9.49 1.53 7.09
N PHE A 148 8.97 0.32 6.92
CA PHE A 148 7.61 -0.04 7.32
C PHE A 148 7.59 -0.64 8.72
N TYR A 149 6.66 -0.18 9.56
CA TYR A 149 6.37 -0.74 10.88
C TYR A 149 4.86 -0.91 11.06
N LEU A 150 4.45 -2.01 11.71
CA LEU A 150 3.05 -2.29 12.05
C LEU A 150 2.87 -2.15 13.56
N ASN A 151 1.94 -1.28 13.98
CA ASN A 151 1.58 -1.04 15.40
C ASN A 151 2.76 -0.61 16.30
N GLU A 152 3.84 -0.12 15.68
CA GLU A 152 5.05 0.34 16.35
C GLU A 152 5.37 1.79 15.93
N PHE A 153 5.82 2.61 16.91
CA PHE A 153 6.31 3.96 16.68
C PHE A 153 7.83 3.97 16.64
N LYS A 154 8.40 4.18 15.46
CA LYS A 154 9.84 4.38 15.26
C LYS A 154 10.23 5.85 15.35
N GLY A 155 9.44 6.71 14.70
CA GLY A 155 9.58 8.16 14.79
C GLY A 155 9.20 8.64 16.19
N LYS A 156 10.17 9.22 16.91
CA LYS A 156 9.99 9.78 18.25
C LYS A 156 10.67 11.14 18.31
N GLY A 157 9.87 12.18 18.49
CA GLY A 157 10.31 13.55 18.66
C GLY A 157 9.81 14.15 19.97
N ASN A 158 9.73 15.46 20.01
CA ASN A 158 9.24 16.22 21.18
C ASN A 158 7.72 16.25 21.27
N SER A 159 7.01 15.97 20.17
CA SER A 159 5.56 15.94 20.16
C SER A 159 5.00 14.78 20.98
N LEU A 160 3.97 15.07 21.76
CA LEU A 160 3.18 14.01 22.39
C LEU A 160 2.46 13.19 21.33
N ASN A 161 2.42 11.88 21.54
CA ASN A 161 1.69 10.95 20.69
C ASN A 161 0.52 10.35 21.46
N ASN A 162 -0.69 10.58 20.97
CA ASN A 162 -1.92 10.05 21.59
C ASN A 162 -2.71 9.12 20.66
N LEU A 163 -2.11 8.64 19.55
CA LEU A 163 -2.79 7.82 18.54
C LEU A 163 -3.54 6.66 19.18
N LYS A 164 -2.86 5.83 20.01
CA LYS A 164 -3.47 4.67 20.66
C LYS A 164 -4.58 5.03 21.66
N LYS A 165 -4.60 6.28 22.18
CA LYS A 165 -5.68 6.76 23.02
C LYS A 165 -6.92 7.14 22.22
N ILE A 166 -6.72 7.73 21.03
CA ILE A 166 -7.82 8.18 20.15
C ILE A 166 -8.39 7.01 19.33
N TYR A 167 -7.54 6.04 18.96
CA TYR A 167 -7.88 4.87 18.16
C TYR A 167 -7.41 3.58 18.88
N PRO A 168 -8.03 3.21 20.03
CA PRO A 168 -7.54 2.11 20.86
C PRO A 168 -7.62 0.74 20.20
N GLU A 169 -8.63 0.53 19.34
CA GLU A 169 -8.90 -0.75 18.68
C GLU A 169 -8.37 -0.81 17.24
N ALA A 170 -7.80 0.29 16.74
CA ALA A 170 -7.32 0.36 15.37
C ALA A 170 -5.91 -0.21 15.24
N ASP A 171 -5.62 -0.80 14.08
CA ASP A 171 -4.26 -1.07 13.64
C ASP A 171 -3.69 0.18 12.94
N PHE A 172 -2.38 0.37 13.01
CA PHE A 172 -1.73 1.43 12.25
C PHE A 172 -0.41 0.98 11.63
N THR A 173 -0.08 1.56 10.51
CA THR A 173 1.23 1.44 9.89
C THR A 173 2.01 2.72 10.10
N GLU A 174 3.32 2.62 10.26
CA GLU A 174 4.22 3.75 10.23
C GLU A 174 5.21 3.59 9.08
N ASN A 175 5.29 4.61 8.24
CA ASN A 175 6.24 4.77 7.15
C ASN A 175 7.32 5.75 7.62
N TYR A 176 8.47 5.23 8.06
CA TYR A 176 9.52 6.02 8.69
C TYR A 176 10.68 6.29 7.74
N ILE A 177 11.06 7.54 7.63
CA ILE A 177 12.27 7.99 6.93
C ILE A 177 13.23 8.52 8.01
N PRO A 178 14.38 7.88 8.20
CA PRO A 178 15.34 8.31 9.22
C PRO A 178 15.91 9.70 8.91
N GLY A 179 16.26 10.39 9.97
CA GLY A 179 16.97 11.65 9.85
C GLY A 179 18.42 11.45 9.40
N SER A 180 19.00 12.52 8.87
CA SER A 180 20.37 12.53 8.34
C SER A 180 21.38 13.01 9.40
N GLU A 181 22.64 12.59 9.24
CA GLU A 181 23.75 13.09 10.06
C GLU A 181 23.91 14.60 9.97
N LYS A 182 23.65 15.16 8.79
CA LYS A 182 23.72 16.60 8.52
C LYS A 182 22.88 17.42 9.50
N TYR A 183 21.74 16.91 9.91
CA TYR A 183 20.80 17.56 10.83
C TYR A 183 20.72 16.86 12.18
N SER A 184 21.76 16.11 12.55
CA SER A 184 21.83 15.35 13.81
C SER A 184 20.59 14.46 14.03
N GLY A 185 20.05 13.93 12.92
CA GLY A 185 18.87 13.07 12.94
C GLY A 185 17.53 13.80 13.09
N MET A 186 17.51 15.13 13.22
CA MET A 186 16.27 15.89 13.46
C MET A 186 15.36 16.05 12.24
N ASP A 187 15.82 15.72 11.04
CA ASP A 187 15.05 15.80 9.79
C ASP A 187 14.32 14.49 9.43
N TRP A 188 14.08 13.63 10.41
CA TRP A 188 13.27 12.45 10.23
C TRP A 188 11.80 12.79 9.94
N ASN A 189 11.10 11.90 9.23
CA ASN A 189 9.66 11.98 9.03
C ASN A 189 9.01 10.63 9.24
N ALA A 190 7.80 10.64 9.76
CA ALA A 190 6.93 9.47 9.82
C ALA A 190 5.54 9.82 9.29
N LEU A 191 5.02 8.96 8.42
CA LEU A 191 3.65 9.03 7.93
C LEU A 191 2.91 7.79 8.43
N ARG A 192 1.87 8.00 9.23
CA ARG A 192 1.07 6.92 9.80
C ARG A 192 -0.28 6.84 9.14
N PHE A 193 -0.68 5.62 8.79
CA PHE A 193 -2.03 5.29 8.35
C PHE A 193 -2.72 4.48 9.43
N VAL A 194 -3.91 4.90 9.84
CA VAL A 194 -4.71 4.23 10.88
C VAL A 194 -5.88 3.52 10.22
N PHE A 195 -6.05 2.24 10.54
CA PHE A 195 -7.01 1.37 9.91
C PHE A 195 -8.02 0.79 10.88
N GLU A 196 -9.27 0.77 10.49
CA GLU A 196 -10.32 0.03 11.16
C GLU A 196 -11.02 -0.93 10.20
N LYS A 197 -11.56 -2.01 10.75
CA LYS A 197 -12.33 -2.98 9.96
C LYS A 197 -13.76 -2.52 9.74
N PHE A 198 -14.22 -2.74 8.52
CA PHE A 198 -15.62 -2.63 8.15
C PHE A 198 -15.97 -3.77 7.18
N GLN A 199 -16.96 -4.60 7.51
CA GLN A 199 -17.36 -5.77 6.72
C GLN A 199 -16.17 -6.67 6.33
N ASP A 200 -15.33 -7.01 7.32
CA ASP A 200 -14.12 -7.84 7.20
C ASP A 200 -12.94 -7.25 6.40
N GLU A 201 -13.07 -6.06 5.84
CA GLU A 201 -11.99 -5.34 5.17
C GLU A 201 -11.43 -4.21 6.03
N TYR A 202 -10.16 -3.84 5.80
CA TYR A 202 -9.52 -2.70 6.46
C TYR A 202 -9.69 -1.42 5.65
N TYR A 203 -10.08 -0.35 6.32
CA TYR A 203 -10.24 0.98 5.74
C TYR A 203 -9.48 2.03 6.53
N LEU A 204 -9.02 3.06 5.82
CA LEU A 204 -8.27 4.17 6.38
C LEU A 204 -9.21 5.13 7.12
N VAL A 205 -8.95 5.35 8.42
CA VAL A 205 -9.71 6.29 9.27
C VAL A 205 -8.91 7.53 9.66
N ALA A 206 -7.56 7.45 9.63
CA ALA A 206 -6.72 8.63 9.83
C ALA A 206 -5.40 8.56 9.07
N VAL A 207 -4.90 9.74 8.69
CA VAL A 207 -3.55 9.99 8.18
C VAL A 207 -2.88 10.99 9.11
N ILE A 208 -1.75 10.60 9.68
CA ILE A 208 -1.05 11.38 10.70
C ILE A 208 0.39 11.59 10.24
N ASN A 209 0.78 12.84 10.04
CA ASN A 209 2.17 13.20 9.82
C ASN A 209 2.87 13.35 11.18
N ASP A 210 4.13 12.97 11.24
CA ASP A 210 4.97 13.22 12.41
C ASP A 210 6.39 13.53 11.96
N GLU A 211 6.99 14.47 12.66
CA GLU A 211 8.34 14.96 12.39
C GLU A 211 8.91 15.61 13.64
N TRP A 212 10.16 15.96 13.59
CA TRP A 212 10.76 16.75 14.66
C TRP A 212 10.06 18.11 14.79
N THR A 213 9.75 18.50 16.02
CA THR A 213 9.17 19.79 16.39
C THR A 213 10.02 20.46 17.47
N ILE A 214 9.99 21.78 17.58
CA ILE A 214 10.71 22.58 18.59
C ILE A 214 9.87 22.91 19.81
#